data_7839c9f3eb1358b979b0a3e658a02305
#
_entry.id   7839c9f3eb1358b979b0a3e658a02305
#
_cell.length_a   1.000
_cell.length_b   1.000
_cell.length_c   1.000
_cell.angle_alpha   90.00
_cell.angle_beta   90.00
_cell.angle_gamma   90.00
#
_symmetry.space_group_name_H-M   'P 1'
#
loop_
_entity.id
_entity.type
_entity.pdbx_description
1 polymer ?
#
loop_
_entity_poly.entity_id
_entity_poly.type
_entity_poly.pdbx_seq_one_letter_code
_entity_poly.pdbx_strand_id
1 'polypeptide(L)'
;MANRRIVQWLCALLYNANLPGFIQGRIYRGPLKSVCVPGLNCYSCPGAVGACPLGSLQNSLSGVILHFPFYVIGLLIIFGVLFGRLICGWACPFGLVQELLYKLPTPKIKLSPALQRFTFLKYVITVLFMVVLPLAYYYADGIGIPAFCKFICPAGILEAALPLAAIKPSIRNPLGALFSWKLLLLIIILSTSTFIYRPFCRFLCPLGAIYSLFNRLSVYGIKVDMEKCIGCDKCLHHCPMQCHKLGDRECINCGACAEVCPTKAISLGKK
;
A
#
# COMPACT_ATOMS: atom_id res chain seq x y z
N MET A 1 -9.34 -9.55 15.95
CA MET A 1 -9.44 -9.01 14.55
C MET A 1 -10.53 -7.97 14.33
N ALA A 2 -11.63 -7.96 15.07
CA ALA A 2 -12.70 -6.96 14.88
C ALA A 2 -12.18 -5.51 14.95
N ASN A 3 -11.39 -5.18 15.99
CA ASN A 3 -10.83 -3.83 16.15
C ASN A 3 -9.94 -3.38 15.00
N ARG A 4 -9.13 -4.29 14.38
CA ARG A 4 -8.28 -3.95 13.23
C ARG A 4 -9.10 -3.52 12.02
N ARG A 5 -10.20 -4.21 11.72
CA ARG A 5 -11.06 -3.85 10.59
C ARG A 5 -11.76 -2.52 10.79
N ILE A 6 -12.20 -2.25 12.01
CA ILE A 6 -12.79 -0.95 12.35
C ILE A 6 -11.77 0.16 12.08
N VAL A 7 -10.52 -0.01 12.52
CA VAL A 7 -9.45 0.96 12.25
C VAL A 7 -9.19 1.12 10.75
N GLN A 8 -9.14 0.02 9.97
CA GLN A 8 -8.96 0.11 8.51
C GLN A 8 -10.09 0.90 7.82
N TRP A 9 -11.34 0.66 8.21
CA TRP A 9 -12.49 1.40 7.67
C TRP A 9 -12.46 2.87 8.08
N LEU A 10 -12.17 3.16 9.35
CA LEU A 10 -12.03 4.54 9.84
C LEU A 10 -10.92 5.29 9.08
N CYS A 11 -9.74 4.67 8.91
CA CYS A 11 -8.66 5.27 8.13
C CYS A 11 -9.07 5.49 6.66
N ALA A 12 -9.73 4.52 6.03
CA ALA A 12 -10.20 4.66 4.65
C ALA A 12 -11.20 5.81 4.49
N LEU A 13 -12.13 5.96 5.44
CA LEU A 13 -13.10 7.06 5.46
C LEU A 13 -12.45 8.41 5.74
N LEU A 14 -11.55 8.49 6.73
CA LEU A 14 -10.84 9.72 7.07
C LEU A 14 -9.96 10.21 5.92
N TYR A 15 -9.25 9.30 5.25
CA TYR A 15 -8.40 9.68 4.10
C TYR A 15 -9.23 10.16 2.90
N ASN A 16 -10.48 9.70 2.78
CA ASN A 16 -11.38 10.01 1.68
C ASN A 16 -12.65 10.75 2.17
N ALA A 17 -12.50 11.65 3.13
CA ALA A 17 -13.62 12.35 3.77
C ALA A 17 -14.34 13.38 2.86
N ASN A 18 -13.77 13.74 1.69
CA ASN A 18 -14.41 14.65 0.75
C ASN A 18 -15.45 13.94 -0.14
N LEU A 19 -16.50 13.40 0.48
CA LEU A 19 -17.60 12.72 -0.23
C LEU A 19 -18.26 13.57 -1.31
N PRO A 20 -18.50 14.91 -1.13
CA PRO A 20 -19.04 15.76 -2.19
C PRO A 20 -18.19 15.77 -3.47
N GLY A 21 -16.88 15.52 -3.35
CA GLY A 21 -15.98 15.42 -4.51
C GLY A 21 -16.37 14.33 -5.50
N PHE A 22 -16.92 13.21 -5.02
CA PHE A 22 -17.43 12.15 -5.89
C PHE A 22 -18.67 12.59 -6.69
N ILE A 23 -19.57 13.35 -6.08
CA ILE A 23 -20.78 13.82 -6.75
C ILE A 23 -20.44 14.90 -7.79
N GLN A 24 -19.56 15.84 -7.41
CA GLN A 24 -19.16 16.97 -8.27
C GLN A 24 -18.10 16.60 -9.31
N GLY A 25 -17.44 15.43 -9.18
CA GLY A 25 -16.30 15.04 -10.00
C GLY A 25 -15.12 16.01 -9.87
N ARG A 26 -14.88 16.57 -8.68
CA ARG A 26 -13.81 17.53 -8.40
C ARG A 26 -12.84 16.98 -7.38
N ILE A 27 -11.54 17.18 -7.63
CA ILE A 27 -10.49 16.82 -6.69
C ILE A 27 -10.44 17.89 -5.59
N TYR A 28 -10.35 17.46 -4.33
CA TYR A 28 -10.18 18.36 -3.19
C TYR A 28 -8.87 19.16 -3.31
N ARG A 29 -8.95 20.47 -3.10
CA ARG A 29 -7.83 21.43 -3.17
C ARG A 29 -7.58 22.19 -1.88
N GLY A 30 -8.15 21.74 -0.76
CA GLY A 30 -7.98 22.39 0.54
C GLY A 30 -6.60 22.15 1.17
N PRO A 31 -6.28 22.83 2.30
CA PRO A 31 -4.96 22.78 2.94
C PRO A 31 -4.56 21.38 3.42
N LEU A 32 -5.51 20.53 3.77
CA LEU A 32 -5.23 19.14 4.19
C LEU A 32 -4.59 18.31 3.06
N LYS A 33 -4.67 18.75 1.80
CA LYS A 33 -4.02 18.06 0.68
C LYS A 33 -2.50 18.07 0.75
N SER A 34 -1.91 19.01 1.48
CA SER A 34 -0.47 19.05 1.75
C SER A 34 -0.01 17.99 2.76
N VAL A 35 -0.95 17.45 3.54
CA VAL A 35 -0.65 16.41 4.53
C VAL A 35 -0.60 15.05 3.86
N CYS A 36 0.54 14.35 4.00
CA CYS A 36 0.66 12.97 3.52
C CYS A 36 0.04 11.98 4.51
N VAL A 37 -0.84 11.12 3.98
CA VAL A 37 -1.38 9.97 4.73
C VAL A 37 -0.39 8.81 4.68
N PRO A 38 -0.22 8.00 5.73
CA PRO A 38 0.80 6.96 5.75
C PRO A 38 0.49 5.74 4.87
N GLY A 39 -0.75 5.61 4.37
CA GLY A 39 -1.22 4.52 3.52
C GLY A 39 -1.18 4.83 2.02
N LEU A 40 -1.41 3.81 1.21
CA LEU A 40 -1.62 4.00 -0.23
C LEU A 40 -3.04 4.51 -0.46
N ASN A 41 -3.16 5.78 -0.86
CA ASN A 41 -4.42 6.47 -1.15
C ASN A 41 -4.18 7.48 -2.28
N CYS A 42 -4.90 7.39 -3.39
CA CYS A 42 -4.59 8.20 -4.56
C CYS A 42 -4.88 9.70 -4.30
N TYR A 43 -3.88 10.57 -4.49
CA TYR A 43 -4.06 12.02 -4.30
C TYR A 43 -5.05 12.63 -5.31
N SER A 44 -5.23 12.01 -6.48
CA SER A 44 -6.19 12.44 -7.50
C SER A 44 -7.61 11.90 -7.26
N CYS A 45 -7.82 11.08 -6.22
CA CYS A 45 -9.16 10.64 -5.84
C CYS A 45 -10.04 11.85 -5.48
N PRO A 46 -11.28 11.94 -5.98
CA PRO A 46 -12.22 13.00 -5.61
C PRO A 46 -12.47 13.08 -4.11
N GLY A 47 -12.51 11.94 -3.44
CA GLY A 47 -12.71 11.85 -2.00
C GLY A 47 -11.48 12.17 -1.16
N ALA A 48 -10.27 12.06 -1.72
CA ALA A 48 -9.04 12.15 -0.96
C ALA A 48 -8.74 13.55 -0.42
N VAL A 49 -8.74 13.69 0.90
CA VAL A 49 -8.37 14.93 1.61
C VAL A 49 -6.86 15.02 1.85
N GLY A 50 -6.16 13.90 1.96
CA GLY A 50 -4.71 13.85 2.12
C GLY A 50 -3.99 13.32 0.88
N ALA A 51 -2.67 13.50 0.82
CA ALA A 51 -1.83 13.07 -0.30
C ALA A 51 -1.20 11.69 -0.03
N CYS A 52 -1.07 10.89 -1.10
CA CYS A 52 -0.27 9.67 -1.05
C CYS A 52 1.22 10.01 -0.97
N PRO A 53 2.00 9.45 -0.03
CA PRO A 53 3.42 9.77 0.08
C PRO A 53 4.23 9.35 -1.13
N LEU A 54 3.86 8.25 -1.82
CA LEU A 54 4.50 7.85 -3.07
C LEU A 54 4.20 8.84 -4.20
N GLY A 55 2.95 9.30 -4.30
CA GLY A 55 2.55 10.30 -5.28
C GLY A 55 3.26 11.63 -5.04
N SER A 56 3.35 12.06 -3.78
CA SER A 56 4.06 13.29 -3.41
C SER A 56 5.56 13.19 -3.69
N LEU A 57 6.18 12.05 -3.37
CA LEU A 57 7.59 11.77 -3.67
C LEU A 57 7.87 11.85 -5.17
N GLN A 58 7.03 11.19 -5.98
CA GLN A 58 7.19 11.21 -7.43
C GLN A 58 6.89 12.59 -8.04
N ASN A 59 5.93 13.31 -7.51
CA ASN A 59 5.62 14.65 -7.98
C ASN A 59 6.79 15.63 -7.73
N SER A 60 7.53 15.47 -6.65
CA SER A 60 8.73 16.26 -6.37
C SER A 60 9.90 15.96 -7.33
N LEU A 61 9.93 14.73 -7.88
CA LEU A 61 10.89 14.29 -8.88
C LEU A 61 10.35 14.45 -10.33
N SER A 62 9.16 15.06 -10.49
CA SER A 62 8.51 15.26 -11.76
C SER A 62 8.42 16.75 -12.05
N GLY A 63 8.59 17.13 -13.32
CA GLY A 63 8.55 18.52 -13.76
C GLY A 63 9.91 19.03 -14.22
N VAL A 64 9.98 20.34 -14.49
CA VAL A 64 11.16 21.02 -15.03
C VAL A 64 12.22 21.28 -13.96
N ILE A 65 11.77 21.47 -12.71
CA ILE A 65 12.67 21.71 -11.56
C ILE A 65 12.52 20.57 -10.57
N LEU A 66 13.63 19.91 -10.27
CA LEU A 66 13.69 18.86 -9.25
C LEU A 66 13.70 19.50 -7.86
N HIS A 67 12.70 19.16 -7.06
CA HIS A 67 12.65 19.53 -5.64
C HIS A 67 12.94 18.31 -4.78
N PHE A 68 13.90 18.43 -3.87
CA PHE A 68 14.16 17.32 -2.93
C PHE A 68 13.05 17.24 -1.88
N PRO A 69 12.34 16.09 -1.78
CA PRO A 69 11.13 15.96 -0.98
C PRO A 69 11.41 15.66 0.51
N PHE A 70 12.14 16.53 1.20
CA PHE A 70 12.54 16.34 2.61
C PHE A 70 11.36 15.99 3.53
N TYR A 71 10.23 16.69 3.36
CA TYR A 71 9.02 16.45 4.15
C TYR A 71 8.51 15.02 3.99
N VAL A 72 8.39 14.55 2.75
CA VAL A 72 7.84 13.21 2.45
C VAL A 72 8.78 12.11 2.93
N ILE A 73 10.08 12.29 2.71
CA ILE A 73 11.12 11.35 3.15
C ILE A 73 11.14 11.30 4.69
N GLY A 74 11.16 12.45 5.36
CA GLY A 74 11.11 12.52 6.83
C GLY A 74 9.88 11.82 7.40
N LEU A 75 8.71 12.05 6.79
CA LEU A 75 7.46 11.41 7.20
C LEU A 75 7.51 9.89 6.99
N LEU A 76 8.02 9.41 5.85
CA LEU A 76 8.19 7.97 5.59
C LEU A 76 9.16 7.31 6.59
N ILE A 77 10.24 8.00 6.97
CA ILE A 77 11.19 7.52 7.97
C ILE A 77 10.53 7.45 9.35
N ILE A 78 9.85 8.51 9.78
CA ILE A 78 9.16 8.57 11.08
C ILE A 78 8.13 7.44 11.18
N PHE A 79 7.23 7.33 10.21
CA PHE A 79 6.25 6.25 10.21
C PHE A 79 6.87 4.86 10.06
N GLY A 80 7.95 4.75 9.28
CA GLY A 80 8.71 3.52 9.12
C GLY A 80 9.33 3.05 10.45
N VAL A 81 10.01 3.94 11.16
CA VAL A 81 10.66 3.64 12.46
C VAL A 81 9.62 3.39 13.55
N LEU A 82 8.54 4.16 13.60
CA LEU A 82 7.51 3.95 14.63
C LEU A 82 6.70 2.68 14.39
N PHE A 83 6.19 2.48 13.18
CA PHE A 83 5.16 1.48 12.90
C PHE A 83 5.58 0.42 11.86
N GLY A 84 6.58 0.70 11.03
CA GLY A 84 6.97 -0.21 9.95
C GLY A 84 5.78 -0.62 9.08
N ARG A 85 5.63 -1.91 8.81
CA ARG A 85 4.51 -2.46 8.02
C ARG A 85 3.16 -2.58 8.77
N LEU A 86 3.10 -2.20 10.03
CA LEU A 86 1.84 -2.11 10.75
C LEU A 86 0.86 -1.17 10.03
N ILE A 87 1.36 -0.06 9.47
CA ILE A 87 0.57 0.85 8.63
C ILE A 87 -0.11 0.11 7.48
N CYS A 88 0.62 -0.77 6.79
CA CYS A 88 0.06 -1.57 5.70
C CYS A 88 -1.05 -2.50 6.19
N GLY A 89 -0.93 -3.01 7.42
CA GLY A 89 -1.90 -3.90 8.03
C GLY A 89 -3.16 -3.23 8.55
N TRP A 90 -3.04 -1.97 9.02
CA TRP A 90 -4.08 -1.31 9.83
C TRP A 90 -4.66 -0.04 9.19
N ALA A 91 -3.87 0.69 8.41
CA ALA A 91 -4.25 2.02 7.94
C ALA A 91 -4.32 2.17 6.41
N CYS A 92 -3.96 1.14 5.63
CA CYS A 92 -3.91 1.23 4.17
C CYS A 92 -5.27 0.87 3.54
N PRO A 93 -5.96 1.80 2.86
CA PRO A 93 -7.24 1.55 2.19
C PRO A 93 -7.14 0.48 1.10
N PHE A 94 -6.11 0.54 0.26
CA PHE A 94 -5.91 -0.45 -0.80
C PHE A 94 -5.62 -1.86 -0.23
N GLY A 95 -4.98 -1.93 0.95
CA GLY A 95 -4.81 -3.18 1.70
C GLY A 95 -6.14 -3.75 2.18
N LEU A 96 -7.09 -2.90 2.61
CA LEU A 96 -8.44 -3.30 2.99
C LEU A 96 -9.19 -3.90 1.79
N VAL A 97 -9.14 -3.27 0.61
CA VAL A 97 -9.78 -3.78 -0.62
C VAL A 97 -9.30 -5.20 -0.94
N GLN A 98 -7.98 -5.44 -0.94
CA GLN A 98 -7.42 -6.76 -1.19
C GLN A 98 -7.87 -7.81 -0.14
N GLU A 99 -7.97 -7.43 1.13
CA GLU A 99 -8.46 -8.33 2.18
C GLU A 99 -9.95 -8.65 2.07
N LEU A 100 -10.75 -7.70 1.61
CA LEU A 100 -12.17 -7.94 1.36
C LEU A 100 -12.37 -8.93 0.21
N LEU A 101 -11.63 -8.77 -0.87
CA LEU A 101 -11.64 -9.70 -2.00
C LEU A 101 -11.15 -11.10 -1.61
N TYR A 102 -10.12 -11.18 -0.77
CA TYR A 102 -9.62 -12.46 -0.27
C TYR A 102 -10.64 -13.24 0.57
N LYS A 103 -11.69 -12.60 1.10
CA LYS A 103 -12.76 -13.29 1.84
C LYS A 103 -13.77 -14.02 0.96
N LEU A 104 -13.80 -13.75 -0.33
CA LEU A 104 -14.68 -14.46 -1.25
C LEU A 104 -14.40 -15.98 -1.17
N PRO A 105 -15.40 -16.85 -1.30
CA PRO A 105 -15.25 -18.30 -1.19
C PRO A 105 -14.58 -18.88 -2.45
N THR A 106 -13.31 -18.57 -2.66
CA THR A 106 -12.47 -19.06 -3.75
C THR A 106 -11.36 -19.97 -3.20
N PRO A 107 -10.79 -20.89 -4.00
CA PRO A 107 -9.67 -21.70 -3.56
C PRO A 107 -8.47 -20.80 -3.17
N LYS A 108 -7.99 -20.92 -1.93
CA LYS A 108 -6.88 -20.08 -1.43
C LYS A 108 -5.56 -20.74 -1.76
N ILE A 109 -4.73 -20.01 -2.50
CA ILE A 109 -3.42 -20.49 -2.95
C ILE A 109 -2.36 -20.03 -1.97
N LYS A 110 -1.67 -20.98 -1.34
CA LYS A 110 -0.44 -20.71 -0.61
C LYS A 110 0.71 -20.61 -1.61
N LEU A 111 1.51 -19.55 -1.48
CA LEU A 111 2.65 -19.36 -2.36
C LEU A 111 3.72 -20.40 -2.08
N SER A 112 4.24 -21.03 -3.12
CA SER A 112 5.39 -21.92 -3.03
C SER A 112 6.65 -21.13 -2.59
N PRO A 113 7.66 -21.78 -2.00
CA PRO A 113 8.91 -21.11 -1.60
C PRO A 113 9.59 -20.38 -2.77
N ALA A 114 9.51 -20.94 -3.98
CA ALA A 114 10.02 -20.28 -5.18
C ALA A 114 9.31 -18.96 -5.46
N LEU A 115 7.98 -18.95 -5.38
CA LEU A 115 7.17 -17.75 -5.61
C LEU A 115 7.37 -16.68 -4.50
N GLN A 116 7.68 -17.12 -3.28
CA GLN A 116 8.00 -16.21 -2.18
C GLN A 116 9.29 -15.40 -2.45
N ARG A 117 10.25 -15.95 -3.22
CA ARG A 117 11.46 -15.21 -3.63
C ARG A 117 11.11 -13.99 -4.49
N PHE A 118 10.04 -14.05 -5.28
CA PHE A 118 9.58 -12.91 -6.09
C PHE A 118 9.07 -11.72 -5.25
N THR A 119 8.93 -11.85 -3.94
CA THR A 119 8.68 -10.67 -3.07
C THR A 119 9.80 -9.62 -3.15
N PHE A 120 10.98 -10.01 -3.63
CA PHE A 120 12.06 -9.10 -3.94
C PHE A 120 11.72 -8.10 -5.06
N LEU A 121 10.83 -8.48 -5.98
CA LEU A 121 10.43 -7.66 -7.13
C LEU A 121 9.96 -6.26 -6.73
N LYS A 122 9.27 -6.11 -5.60
CA LYS A 122 8.84 -4.80 -5.09
C LYS A 122 9.99 -3.82 -4.86
N TYR A 123 11.18 -4.30 -4.45
CA TYR A 123 12.36 -3.44 -4.26
C TYR A 123 12.91 -2.98 -5.61
N VAL A 124 12.98 -3.91 -6.59
CA VAL A 124 13.38 -3.57 -7.97
C VAL A 124 12.42 -2.55 -8.56
N ILE A 125 11.11 -2.77 -8.44
CA ILE A 125 10.09 -1.83 -8.90
C ILE A 125 10.24 -0.48 -8.19
N THR A 126 10.51 -0.48 -6.89
CA THR A 126 10.70 0.76 -6.13
C THR A 126 11.88 1.55 -6.69
N VAL A 127 13.05 0.93 -6.85
CA VAL A 127 14.22 1.63 -7.37
C VAL A 127 13.98 2.07 -8.81
N LEU A 128 13.50 1.17 -9.67
CA LEU A 128 13.31 1.45 -11.09
C LEU A 128 12.27 2.55 -11.36
N PHE A 129 11.07 2.42 -10.78
CA PHE A 129 9.95 3.31 -11.09
C PHE A 129 9.86 4.55 -10.20
N MET A 130 10.47 4.52 -9.00
CA MET A 130 10.45 5.69 -8.13
C MET A 130 11.67 6.60 -8.31
N VAL A 131 12.80 6.06 -8.81
CA VAL A 131 14.05 6.82 -8.91
C VAL A 131 14.59 6.81 -10.34
N VAL A 132 14.91 5.63 -10.88
CA VAL A 132 15.63 5.53 -12.16
C VAL A 132 14.83 6.12 -13.32
N LEU A 133 13.60 5.70 -13.53
CA LEU A 133 12.78 6.18 -14.65
C LEU A 133 12.45 7.68 -14.55
N PRO A 134 12.00 8.26 -13.40
CA PRO A 134 11.79 9.70 -13.32
C PRO A 134 13.04 10.51 -13.67
N LEU A 135 14.21 10.09 -13.18
CA LEU A 135 15.48 10.76 -13.50
C LEU A 135 15.90 10.57 -14.96
N ALA A 136 15.75 9.36 -15.52
CA ALA A 136 16.06 9.09 -16.92
C ALA A 136 15.24 9.98 -17.87
N TYR A 137 13.93 10.10 -17.62
CA TYR A 137 13.07 11.03 -18.38
C TYR A 137 13.47 12.50 -18.17
N TYR A 138 13.84 12.88 -16.96
CA TYR A 138 14.32 14.23 -16.69
C TYR A 138 15.57 14.57 -17.50
N TYR A 139 16.54 13.66 -17.58
CA TYR A 139 17.76 13.89 -18.36
C TYR A 139 17.55 13.77 -19.88
N ALA A 140 16.59 12.95 -20.34
CA ALA A 140 16.30 12.78 -21.76
C ALA A 140 15.44 13.90 -22.33
N ASP A 141 14.34 14.25 -21.64
CA ASP A 141 13.28 15.13 -22.15
C ASP A 141 13.21 16.47 -21.39
N GLY A 142 14.09 16.69 -20.39
CA GLY A 142 14.06 17.86 -19.52
C GLY A 142 12.89 17.90 -18.52
N ILE A 143 12.04 16.87 -18.50
CA ILE A 143 10.85 16.80 -17.64
C ILE A 143 10.74 15.40 -17.02
N GLY A 144 10.86 15.33 -15.70
CA GLY A 144 10.63 14.08 -14.98
C GLY A 144 9.16 13.64 -15.00
N ILE A 145 8.91 12.34 -14.96
CA ILE A 145 7.56 11.77 -14.94
C ILE A 145 7.30 10.94 -13.65
N PRO A 146 6.07 10.92 -13.13
CA PRO A 146 5.71 10.07 -12.01
C PRO A 146 5.49 8.61 -12.49
N ALA A 147 6.59 7.91 -12.83
CA ALA A 147 6.56 6.66 -13.58
C ALA A 147 5.73 5.55 -12.89
N PHE A 148 5.86 5.36 -11.57
CA PHE A 148 5.05 4.37 -10.87
C PHE A 148 3.55 4.70 -10.90
N CYS A 149 3.20 5.95 -10.59
CA CYS A 149 1.81 6.41 -10.62
C CYS A 149 1.22 6.34 -12.02
N LYS A 150 2.04 6.66 -13.05
CA LYS A 150 1.62 6.67 -14.47
C LYS A 150 1.41 5.26 -15.01
N PHE A 151 2.31 4.30 -14.73
CA PHE A 151 2.32 3.00 -15.41
C PHE A 151 1.81 1.82 -14.58
N ILE A 152 1.98 1.82 -13.26
CA ILE A 152 1.72 0.63 -12.42
C ILE A 152 0.63 0.83 -11.39
N CYS A 153 0.52 2.02 -10.75
CA CYS A 153 -0.31 2.20 -9.56
C CYS A 153 -1.80 1.88 -9.81
N PRO A 154 -2.35 0.82 -9.16
CA PRO A 154 -3.76 0.43 -9.32
C PRO A 154 -4.70 1.34 -8.55
N ALA A 155 -4.25 1.96 -7.44
CA ALA A 155 -5.06 2.91 -6.68
C ALA A 155 -5.47 4.12 -7.53
N GLY A 156 -4.59 4.58 -8.44
CA GLY A 156 -4.89 5.68 -9.35
C GLY A 156 -6.06 5.37 -10.31
N ILE A 157 -6.20 4.13 -10.76
CA ILE A 157 -7.37 3.73 -11.57
C ILE A 157 -8.60 3.53 -10.69
N LEU A 158 -8.48 2.76 -9.62
CA LEU A 158 -9.61 2.39 -8.78
C LEU A 158 -10.26 3.60 -8.08
N GLU A 159 -9.44 4.46 -7.49
CA GLU A 159 -9.90 5.55 -6.62
C GLU A 159 -10.11 6.88 -7.37
N ALA A 160 -9.42 7.08 -8.50
CA ALA A 160 -9.50 8.34 -9.24
C ALA A 160 -10.07 8.19 -10.65
N ALA A 161 -9.42 7.41 -11.53
CA ALA A 161 -9.79 7.41 -12.94
C ALA A 161 -11.18 6.82 -13.19
N LEU A 162 -11.53 5.70 -12.55
CA LEU A 162 -12.87 5.09 -12.70
C LEU A 162 -13.98 6.00 -12.17
N PRO A 163 -13.94 6.54 -10.94
CA PRO A 163 -14.98 7.44 -10.45
C PRO A 163 -15.10 8.71 -11.31
N LEU A 164 -13.98 9.33 -11.68
CA LEU A 164 -14.01 10.55 -12.49
C LEU A 164 -14.52 10.31 -13.91
N ALA A 165 -14.13 9.22 -14.55
CA ALA A 165 -14.61 8.84 -15.89
C ALA A 165 -16.11 8.48 -15.89
N ALA A 166 -16.62 7.92 -14.79
CA ALA A 166 -18.06 7.64 -14.64
C ALA A 166 -18.89 8.91 -14.54
N ILE A 167 -18.37 9.96 -13.88
CA ILE A 167 -19.09 11.20 -13.61
C ILE A 167 -18.95 12.22 -14.75
N LYS A 168 -17.76 12.30 -15.37
CA LYS A 168 -17.44 13.32 -16.38
C LYS A 168 -17.14 12.73 -17.75
N PRO A 169 -18.04 12.94 -18.76
CA PRO A 169 -17.79 12.52 -20.14
C PRO A 169 -16.51 13.13 -20.74
N SER A 170 -16.16 14.36 -20.38
CA SER A 170 -14.93 15.03 -20.83
C SER A 170 -13.64 14.31 -20.42
N ILE A 171 -13.67 13.54 -19.34
CA ILE A 171 -12.54 12.71 -18.89
C ILE A 171 -12.58 11.33 -19.56
N ARG A 172 -13.77 10.81 -19.82
CA ARG A 172 -13.95 9.49 -20.44
C ARG A 172 -13.56 9.46 -21.92
N ASN A 173 -13.87 10.51 -22.66
CA ASN A 173 -13.63 10.55 -24.10
C ASN A 173 -12.13 10.43 -24.51
N PRO A 174 -11.16 11.10 -23.85
CA PRO A 174 -9.74 11.02 -24.19
C PRO A 174 -9.02 9.82 -23.58
N LEU A 175 -9.73 8.82 -22.99
CA LEU A 175 -9.08 7.64 -22.40
C LEU A 175 -8.45 6.79 -23.51
N GLY A 176 -7.13 6.69 -23.49
CA GLY A 176 -6.33 5.97 -24.50
C GLY A 176 -5.73 4.66 -23.99
N ALA A 177 -4.75 4.13 -24.71
CA ALA A 177 -4.09 2.85 -24.46
C ALA A 177 -3.51 2.74 -23.03
N LEU A 178 -3.02 3.84 -22.45
CA LEU A 178 -2.49 3.84 -21.07
C LEU A 178 -3.58 3.53 -20.03
N PHE A 179 -4.79 4.04 -20.23
CA PHE A 179 -5.92 3.72 -19.35
C PHE A 179 -6.27 2.24 -19.44
N SER A 180 -6.36 1.69 -20.67
CA SER A 180 -6.66 0.28 -20.90
C SER A 180 -5.61 -0.64 -20.27
N TRP A 181 -4.33 -0.29 -20.41
CA TRP A 181 -3.22 -1.00 -19.75
C TRP A 181 -3.38 -1.04 -18.23
N LYS A 182 -3.60 0.12 -17.61
CA LYS A 182 -3.75 0.22 -16.16
C LYS A 182 -5.04 -0.44 -15.66
N LEU A 183 -6.11 -0.42 -16.45
CA LEU A 183 -7.34 -1.14 -16.12
C LEU A 183 -7.11 -2.65 -16.14
N LEU A 184 -6.38 -3.16 -17.13
CA LEU A 184 -5.97 -4.56 -17.20
C LEU A 184 -5.15 -4.95 -15.96
N LEU A 185 -4.16 -4.15 -15.59
CA LEU A 185 -3.37 -4.38 -14.36
C LEU A 185 -4.24 -4.39 -13.11
N LEU A 186 -5.19 -3.46 -12.99
CA LEU A 186 -6.13 -3.43 -11.87
C LEU A 186 -6.94 -4.72 -11.81
N ILE A 187 -7.51 -5.17 -12.94
CA ILE A 187 -8.30 -6.42 -13.02
C ILE A 187 -7.45 -7.61 -12.59
N ILE A 188 -6.22 -7.73 -13.10
CA ILE A 188 -5.29 -8.80 -12.70
C ILE A 188 -5.02 -8.78 -11.20
N ILE A 189 -4.75 -7.60 -10.61
CA ILE A 189 -4.47 -7.46 -9.18
C ILE A 189 -5.70 -7.80 -8.34
N LEU A 190 -6.89 -7.34 -8.71
CA LEU A 190 -8.13 -7.64 -7.99
C LEU A 190 -8.48 -9.13 -8.09
N SER A 191 -8.37 -9.73 -9.28
CA SER A 191 -8.61 -11.16 -9.49
C SER A 191 -7.61 -12.01 -8.69
N THR A 192 -6.32 -11.71 -8.75
CA THR A 192 -5.31 -12.43 -7.96
C THR A 192 -5.52 -12.26 -6.46
N SER A 193 -6.09 -11.14 -6.01
CA SER A 193 -6.40 -10.88 -4.59
C SER A 193 -7.49 -11.81 -4.04
N THR A 194 -8.31 -12.44 -4.88
CA THR A 194 -9.29 -13.44 -4.43
C THR A 194 -8.62 -14.77 -4.06
N PHE A 195 -7.50 -15.11 -4.69
CA PHE A 195 -6.78 -16.38 -4.50
C PHE A 195 -5.57 -16.25 -3.56
N ILE A 196 -4.84 -15.14 -3.67
CA ILE A 196 -3.60 -14.87 -2.93
C ILE A 196 -3.82 -13.70 -1.98
N TYR A 197 -3.38 -13.85 -0.73
CA TYR A 197 -3.51 -12.78 0.26
C TYR A 197 -2.56 -11.63 -0.05
N ARG A 198 -3.14 -10.45 -0.35
CA ARG A 198 -2.45 -9.17 -0.62
C ARG A 198 -1.34 -9.24 -1.68
N PRO A 199 -1.60 -9.71 -2.92
CA PRO A 199 -0.58 -9.90 -3.95
C PRO A 199 0.12 -8.58 -4.32
N PHE A 200 -0.60 -7.48 -4.50
CA PHE A 200 0.01 -6.20 -4.82
C PHE A 200 0.98 -5.73 -3.74
N CYS A 201 0.59 -5.82 -2.45
CA CYS A 201 1.44 -5.42 -1.34
C CYS A 201 2.69 -6.29 -1.18
N ARG A 202 2.65 -7.54 -1.68
CA ARG A 202 3.77 -8.49 -1.62
C ARG A 202 4.77 -8.28 -2.74
N PHE A 203 4.30 -8.02 -3.97
CA PHE A 203 5.15 -8.10 -5.16
C PHE A 203 5.41 -6.75 -5.83
N LEU A 204 4.49 -5.78 -5.74
CA LEU A 204 4.51 -4.59 -6.57
C LEU A 204 4.57 -3.26 -5.80
N CYS A 205 4.15 -3.23 -4.54
CA CYS A 205 3.93 -1.97 -3.81
C CYS A 205 5.24 -1.34 -3.30
N PRO A 206 5.64 -0.15 -3.78
CA PRO A 206 6.84 0.55 -3.29
C PRO A 206 6.73 0.97 -1.82
N LEU A 207 5.54 1.38 -1.37
CA LEU A 207 5.32 1.74 0.03
C LEU A 207 5.53 0.51 0.93
N GLY A 208 5.06 -0.67 0.47
CA GLY A 208 5.31 -1.94 1.13
C GLY A 208 6.80 -2.31 1.15
N ALA A 209 7.57 -1.97 0.12
CA ALA A 209 9.03 -2.13 0.09
C ALA A 209 9.71 -1.21 1.11
N ILE A 210 9.40 0.08 1.10
CA ILE A 210 9.99 1.07 2.01
C ILE A 210 9.73 0.67 3.47
N TYR A 211 8.48 0.46 3.87
CA TYR A 211 8.15 0.10 5.25
C TYR A 211 8.70 -1.27 5.68
N SER A 212 8.94 -2.19 4.73
CA SER A 212 9.53 -3.48 5.06
C SER A 212 10.99 -3.38 5.52
N LEU A 213 11.74 -2.38 5.05
CA LEU A 213 13.10 -2.12 5.50
C LEU A 213 13.12 -1.74 6.99
N PHE A 214 12.15 -0.96 7.42
CA PHE A 214 12.03 -0.51 8.80
C PHE A 214 11.33 -1.53 9.72
N ASN A 215 10.63 -2.53 9.19
CA ASN A 215 9.76 -3.39 9.99
C ASN A 215 10.48 -4.13 11.14
N ARG A 216 11.75 -4.48 10.94
CA ARG A 216 12.58 -5.09 12.00
C ARG A 216 12.97 -4.10 13.10
N LEU A 217 13.17 -2.84 12.71
CA LEU A 217 13.60 -1.75 13.59
C LEU A 217 12.42 -1.00 14.20
N SER A 218 11.20 -1.30 13.76
CA SER A 218 10.00 -0.56 14.19
C SER A 218 9.75 -0.73 15.68
N VAL A 219 9.40 0.39 16.32
CA VAL A 219 9.08 0.46 17.76
C VAL A 219 7.81 -0.32 18.09
N TYR A 220 6.79 -0.24 17.23
CA TYR A 220 5.54 -0.97 17.41
C TYR A 220 5.42 -2.13 16.43
N GLY A 221 4.96 -3.26 16.93
CA GLY A 221 4.79 -4.47 16.12
C GLY A 221 4.42 -5.70 16.93
N ILE A 222 4.56 -6.86 16.31
CA ILE A 222 4.36 -8.15 16.98
C ILE A 222 5.54 -8.43 17.90
N LYS A 223 5.24 -8.69 19.18
CA LYS A 223 6.18 -9.13 20.22
C LYS A 223 5.86 -10.56 20.61
N VAL A 224 6.89 -11.36 20.82
CA VAL A 224 6.78 -12.75 21.32
C VAL A 224 7.43 -12.82 22.69
N ASP A 225 6.66 -13.28 23.67
CA ASP A 225 7.16 -13.60 25.00
C ASP A 225 7.74 -15.02 24.96
N MET A 226 9.05 -15.09 25.03
CA MET A 226 9.78 -16.36 24.89
C MET A 226 9.59 -17.28 26.09
N GLU A 227 9.26 -16.76 27.27
CA GLU A 227 8.98 -17.57 28.47
C GLU A 227 7.65 -18.33 28.34
N LYS A 228 6.68 -17.76 27.64
CA LYS A 228 5.37 -18.37 27.38
C LYS A 228 5.32 -19.16 26.07
N CYS A 229 6.32 -19.01 25.21
CA CYS A 229 6.34 -19.65 23.90
C CYS A 229 6.77 -21.13 24.01
N ILE A 230 5.89 -22.04 23.58
CA ILE A 230 6.14 -23.51 23.60
C ILE A 230 6.67 -24.03 22.26
N GLY A 231 6.99 -23.16 21.28
CA GLY A 231 7.59 -23.57 19.99
C GLY A 231 6.67 -24.38 19.06
N CYS A 232 5.35 -24.28 19.18
CA CYS A 232 4.39 -25.12 18.44
C CYS A 232 4.17 -24.70 16.97
N ASP A 233 4.74 -23.61 16.48
CA ASP A 233 4.67 -23.05 15.12
C ASP A 233 3.28 -22.82 14.52
N LYS A 234 2.19 -22.97 15.30
CA LYS A 234 0.82 -22.69 14.86
C LYS A 234 0.65 -21.27 14.30
N CYS A 235 1.37 -20.30 14.88
CA CYS A 235 1.38 -18.90 14.45
C CYS A 235 1.95 -18.71 13.03
N LEU A 236 2.98 -19.47 12.66
CA LEU A 236 3.58 -19.43 11.33
C LEU A 236 2.69 -20.11 10.30
N HIS A 237 2.13 -21.26 10.63
CA HIS A 237 1.20 -21.98 9.76
C HIS A 237 -0.11 -21.23 9.49
N HIS A 238 -0.58 -20.44 10.45
CA HIS A 238 -1.79 -19.61 10.33
C HIS A 238 -1.51 -18.24 9.68
N CYS A 239 -0.26 -17.89 9.46
CA CYS A 239 0.10 -16.57 8.94
C CYS A 239 -0.39 -16.36 7.50
N PRO A 240 -1.32 -15.41 7.23
CA PRO A 240 -1.83 -15.18 5.88
C PRO A 240 -0.74 -14.61 4.94
N MET A 241 0.26 -13.93 5.50
CA MET A 241 1.42 -13.43 4.76
C MET A 241 2.50 -14.49 4.56
N GLN A 242 2.38 -15.68 5.18
CA GLN A 242 3.36 -16.76 5.12
C GLN A 242 4.78 -16.29 5.48
N CYS A 243 4.90 -15.53 6.58
CA CYS A 243 6.19 -15.06 7.08
C CYS A 243 7.01 -16.24 7.62
N HIS A 244 8.32 -16.22 7.40
CA HIS A 244 9.24 -17.22 7.96
C HIS A 244 9.47 -17.05 9.46
N LYS A 245 9.41 -15.80 9.94
CA LYS A 245 9.50 -15.44 11.36
C LYS A 245 8.47 -14.36 11.70
N LEU A 246 7.99 -14.36 12.93
CA LEU A 246 7.11 -13.29 13.41
C LEU A 246 7.88 -11.96 13.43
N GLY A 247 7.22 -10.90 12.99
CA GLY A 247 7.86 -9.58 12.87
C GLY A 247 8.89 -9.45 11.73
N ASP A 248 8.98 -10.42 10.83
CA ASP A 248 9.85 -10.36 9.64
C ASP A 248 9.52 -9.18 8.72
N ARG A 249 10.38 -8.94 7.72
CA ARG A 249 10.20 -7.87 6.71
C ARG A 249 8.84 -7.94 6.00
N GLU A 250 8.30 -9.15 5.79
CA GLU A 250 7.00 -9.36 5.15
C GLU A 250 5.82 -9.31 6.13
N CYS A 251 6.06 -9.28 7.43
CA CYS A 251 5.01 -9.22 8.44
C CYS A 251 4.31 -7.84 8.43
N ILE A 252 2.99 -7.82 8.23
CA ILE A 252 2.16 -6.60 8.27
C ILE A 252 1.59 -6.32 9.67
N ASN A 253 2.09 -7.01 10.69
CA ASN A 253 1.66 -6.87 12.08
C ASN A 253 0.13 -6.95 12.25
N CYS A 254 -0.54 -7.86 11.51
CA CYS A 254 -2.00 -7.97 11.48
C CYS A 254 -2.63 -8.58 12.75
N GLY A 255 -1.84 -9.26 13.57
CA GLY A 255 -2.30 -9.88 14.82
C GLY A 255 -2.92 -11.28 14.68
N ALA A 256 -3.06 -11.84 13.46
CA ALA A 256 -3.65 -13.17 13.26
C ALA A 256 -2.92 -14.28 14.03
N CYS A 257 -1.60 -14.16 14.19
CA CYS A 257 -0.80 -15.10 14.97
C CYS A 257 -1.12 -15.06 16.47
N ALA A 258 -1.51 -13.90 17.02
CA ALA A 258 -1.87 -13.78 18.42
C ALA A 258 -3.19 -14.48 18.74
N GLU A 259 -4.13 -14.54 17.80
CA GLU A 259 -5.43 -15.20 18.00
C GLU A 259 -5.34 -16.72 18.08
N VAL A 260 -4.36 -17.32 17.41
CA VAL A 260 -4.17 -18.78 17.38
C VAL A 260 -3.14 -19.29 18.38
N CYS A 261 -2.51 -18.38 19.13
CA CYS A 261 -1.49 -18.74 20.11
C CYS A 261 -2.15 -19.33 21.38
N PRO A 262 -1.96 -20.62 21.70
CA PRO A 262 -2.61 -21.27 22.84
C PRO A 262 -2.13 -20.70 24.18
N THR A 263 -0.87 -20.27 24.25
CA THR A 263 -0.25 -19.74 25.48
C THR A 263 -0.33 -18.22 25.58
N LYS A 264 -0.97 -17.54 24.59
CA LYS A 264 -1.04 -16.07 24.51
C LYS A 264 0.34 -15.39 24.58
N ALA A 265 1.38 -16.09 24.11
CA ALA A 265 2.77 -15.58 24.07
C ALA A 265 2.97 -14.44 23.06
N ILE A 266 1.99 -14.16 22.18
CA ILE A 266 2.11 -13.18 21.10
C ILE A 266 1.19 -12.00 21.40
N SER A 267 1.78 -10.80 21.38
CA SER A 267 1.03 -9.55 21.57
C SER A 267 1.43 -8.51 20.50
N LEU A 268 0.56 -7.54 20.28
CA LEU A 268 0.83 -6.35 19.47
C LEU A 268 1.12 -5.20 20.42
N GLY A 269 2.28 -4.57 20.29
CA GLY A 269 2.67 -3.48 21.19
C GLY A 269 4.06 -2.95 20.89
N LYS A 270 4.64 -2.25 21.88
CA LYS A 270 6.04 -1.82 21.83
C LYS A 270 6.94 -3.05 21.90
N LYS A 271 7.84 -3.20 20.91
CA LYS A 271 8.81 -4.30 20.84
C LYS A 271 9.87 -4.19 21.92
#